data_80bb38c8e214006f27993daf4583f67d
#
_entry.id   80bb38c8e214006f27993daf4583f67d
#
_cell.length_a   1.000
_cell.length_b   1.000
_cell.length_c   1.000
_cell.angle_alpha   90.00
_cell.angle_beta   90.00
_cell.angle_gamma   90.00
#
_symmetry.space_group_name_H-M   'P 1'
#
loop_
_entity.id
_entity.type
_entity.pdbx_description
1 polymer ?
#
loop_
_entity_poly.entity_id
_entity_poly.type
_entity_poly.pdbx_seq_one_letter_code
_entity_poly.pdbx_strand_id
1 'polypeptide(L)'
;MQQAGGRKIGWISAAAIVVANMVGTGVFTSLGLQLQGLSSTWTILLLWMIGGMVSLFGAFSYAELGTKLPRSGGEYYFLSRIYHPFIGYLSGWVSLTVGFAASVALAAMAMGAYIEKFAPFSAQTVATGAIVLISMVHSVNIRQSSNFQNTFTALKLLLILFYVRKEPSMIISGLSPKDSKNLFMKKMILKI
;
A
#
# COMPACT_ATOMS: atom_id res chain seq x y z
N MET A 1 4.92 -39.46 -2.05
CA MET A 1 4.52 -38.03 -1.94
C MET A 1 5.22 -37.26 -3.04
N GLN A 2 4.51 -36.99 -4.16
CA GLN A 2 5.04 -36.26 -5.31
C GLN A 2 5.25 -34.78 -4.88
N GLN A 3 6.51 -34.35 -4.92
CA GLN A 3 6.83 -32.94 -4.90
C GLN A 3 6.28 -32.30 -6.18
N ALA A 4 5.16 -31.59 -6.05
CA ALA A 4 4.69 -30.72 -7.10
C ALA A 4 5.82 -29.70 -7.37
N GLY A 5 6.41 -29.76 -8.54
CA GLY A 5 7.48 -28.87 -8.99
C GLY A 5 7.02 -27.42 -9.00
N GLY A 6 7.03 -26.78 -7.85
CA GLY A 6 6.71 -25.38 -7.68
C GLY A 6 7.70 -24.55 -8.52
N ARG A 7 7.17 -23.85 -9.51
CA ARG A 7 7.92 -22.91 -10.34
C ARG A 7 8.62 -21.93 -9.40
N LYS A 8 9.95 -22.05 -9.28
CA LYS A 8 10.76 -21.19 -8.42
C LYS A 8 10.67 -19.76 -8.95
N ILE A 9 10.05 -18.87 -8.19
CA ILE A 9 10.01 -17.45 -8.52
C ILE A 9 11.43 -16.90 -8.30
N GLY A 10 12.00 -16.28 -9.33
CA GLY A 10 13.30 -15.63 -9.22
C GLY A 10 13.26 -14.48 -8.20
N TRP A 11 14.40 -14.17 -7.58
CA TRP A 11 14.50 -13.12 -6.57
C TRP A 11 14.06 -11.74 -7.09
N ILE A 12 14.32 -11.43 -8.36
CA ILE A 12 13.88 -10.17 -9.00
C ILE A 12 12.36 -10.09 -9.05
N SER A 13 11.70 -11.20 -9.47
CA SER A 13 10.23 -11.23 -9.51
C SER A 13 9.61 -11.14 -8.12
N ALA A 14 10.20 -11.79 -7.13
CA ALA A 14 9.77 -11.69 -5.75
C ALA A 14 9.91 -10.26 -5.21
N ALA A 15 11.05 -9.62 -5.44
CA ALA A 15 11.29 -8.23 -5.06
C ALA A 15 10.30 -7.27 -5.75
N ALA A 16 10.06 -7.46 -7.05
CA ALA A 16 9.10 -6.64 -7.79
C ALA A 16 7.67 -6.76 -7.23
N ILE A 17 7.23 -7.96 -6.86
CA ILE A 17 5.92 -8.17 -6.24
C ILE A 17 5.83 -7.46 -4.89
N VAL A 18 6.88 -7.54 -4.06
CA VAL A 18 6.91 -6.86 -2.75
C VAL A 18 6.84 -5.34 -2.93
N VAL A 19 7.66 -4.77 -3.80
CA VAL A 19 7.65 -3.32 -4.09
C VAL A 19 6.29 -2.89 -4.64
N ALA A 20 5.70 -3.65 -5.56
CA ALA A 20 4.39 -3.36 -6.12
C ALA A 20 3.26 -3.36 -5.06
N ASN A 21 3.36 -4.22 -4.05
CA ASN A 21 2.41 -4.23 -2.93
C ASN A 21 2.65 -3.08 -1.93
N MET A 22 3.90 -2.67 -1.73
CA MET A 22 4.24 -1.54 -0.86
C MET A 22 3.76 -0.20 -1.42
N VAL A 23 3.87 0.01 -2.74
CA VAL A 23 3.37 1.23 -3.40
C VAL A 23 1.86 1.14 -3.55
N GLY A 24 1.14 1.41 -2.48
CA GLY A 24 -0.32 1.37 -2.39
C GLY A 24 -0.94 2.75 -2.13
N THR A 25 -2.25 2.78 -1.97
CA THR A 25 -3.01 3.99 -1.60
C THR A 25 -2.53 4.59 -0.28
N GLY A 26 -2.03 3.77 0.66
CA GLY A 26 -1.54 4.20 1.95
C GLY A 26 -0.42 5.25 1.86
N VAL A 27 0.51 5.11 0.93
CA VAL A 27 1.58 6.11 0.73
C VAL A 27 1.00 7.46 0.33
N PHE A 28 0.06 7.49 -0.61
CA PHE A 28 -0.53 8.73 -1.12
C PHE A 28 -1.49 9.38 -0.12
N THR A 29 -2.32 8.59 0.55
CA THR A 29 -3.28 9.11 1.55
C THR A 29 -2.56 9.58 2.81
N SER A 30 -1.56 8.84 3.31
CA SER A 30 -0.81 9.23 4.49
C SER A 30 0.02 10.50 4.25
N LEU A 31 0.65 10.63 3.07
CA LEU A 31 1.38 11.83 2.70
C LEU A 31 0.43 13.05 2.62
N GLY A 32 -0.75 12.88 2.05
CA GLY A 32 -1.77 13.94 2.00
C GLY A 32 -2.19 14.43 3.38
N LEU A 33 -2.41 13.53 4.33
CA LEU A 33 -2.75 13.86 5.71
C LEU A 33 -1.58 14.51 6.46
N GLN A 34 -0.36 14.03 6.25
CA GLN A 34 0.85 14.62 6.84
C GLN A 34 1.09 16.05 6.36
N LEU A 35 0.85 16.34 5.08
CA LEU A 35 0.96 17.68 4.52
C LEU A 35 -0.07 18.66 5.09
N GLN A 36 -1.22 18.19 5.55
CA GLN A 36 -2.21 19.03 6.24
C GLN A 36 -1.83 19.32 7.69
N GLY A 37 -1.19 18.37 8.38
CA GLY A 37 -0.84 18.48 9.80
C GLY A 37 0.55 19.06 10.08
N LEU A 38 1.48 18.98 9.13
CA LEU A 38 2.87 19.38 9.30
C LEU A 38 3.21 20.53 8.37
N SER A 39 3.68 21.63 8.94
CA SER A 39 4.03 22.85 8.19
C SER A 39 5.41 22.78 7.53
N SER A 40 6.26 21.82 7.90
CA SER A 40 7.64 21.71 7.43
C SER A 40 7.85 20.46 6.57
N THR A 41 8.27 20.65 5.33
CA THR A 41 8.66 19.56 4.41
C THR A 41 9.84 18.75 4.97
N TRP A 42 10.78 19.39 5.66
CA TRP A 42 11.91 18.71 6.28
C TRP A 42 11.49 17.71 7.35
N THR A 43 10.48 18.06 8.15
CA THR A 43 9.94 17.15 9.16
C THR A 43 9.35 15.89 8.53
N ILE A 44 8.64 16.03 7.42
CA ILE A 44 8.09 14.89 6.68
C ILE A 44 9.22 14.02 6.13
N LEU A 45 10.23 14.59 5.50
CA LEU A 45 11.37 13.85 4.97
C LEU A 45 12.12 13.09 6.07
N LEU A 46 12.38 13.71 7.21
CA LEU A 46 13.02 13.07 8.35
C LEU A 46 12.19 11.91 8.90
N LEU A 47 10.87 12.08 9.03
CA LEU A 47 9.96 11.01 9.44
C LEU A 47 10.02 9.82 8.49
N TRP A 48 10.02 10.08 7.17
CA TRP A 48 10.12 9.02 6.17
C TRP A 48 11.49 8.33 6.17
N MET A 49 12.58 9.07 6.39
CA MET A 49 13.91 8.49 6.53
C MET A 49 14.01 7.60 7.77
N ILE A 50 13.56 8.07 8.91
CA ILE A 50 13.58 7.29 10.16
C ILE A 50 12.68 6.05 10.03
N GLY A 51 11.46 6.22 9.51
CA GLY A 51 10.56 5.11 9.25
C GLY A 51 11.14 4.08 8.28
N GLY A 52 11.82 4.54 7.24
CA GLY A 52 12.54 3.69 6.28
C GLY A 52 13.67 2.89 6.94
N MET A 53 14.46 3.52 7.81
CA MET A 53 15.52 2.83 8.56
C MET A 53 14.95 1.76 9.50
N VAL A 54 13.91 2.08 10.25
CA VAL A 54 13.24 1.11 11.14
C VAL A 54 12.67 -0.05 10.34
N SER A 55 12.03 0.22 9.20
CA SER A 55 11.51 -0.81 8.30
C SER A 55 12.62 -1.70 7.72
N LEU A 56 13.79 -1.12 7.41
CA LEU A 56 14.95 -1.87 6.92
C LEU A 56 15.48 -2.85 7.98
N PHE A 57 15.62 -2.41 9.22
CA PHE A 57 16.02 -3.31 10.32
C PHE A 57 14.98 -4.42 10.55
N GLY A 58 13.70 -4.10 10.48
CA GLY A 58 12.63 -5.08 10.50
C GLY A 58 12.76 -6.11 9.37
N ALA A 59 13.02 -5.65 8.15
CA ALA A 59 13.18 -6.52 6.98
C ALA A 59 14.36 -7.50 7.15
N PHE A 60 15.50 -7.06 7.67
CA PHE A 60 16.62 -7.95 7.98
C PHE A 60 16.26 -9.01 9.02
N SER A 61 15.59 -8.62 10.10
CA SER A 61 15.12 -9.56 11.12
C SER A 61 14.17 -10.61 10.54
N TYR A 62 13.22 -10.19 9.72
CA TYR A 62 12.30 -11.12 9.05
C TYR A 62 12.99 -12.00 8.01
N ALA A 63 13.99 -11.50 7.30
CA ALA A 63 14.78 -12.29 6.37
C ALA A 63 15.54 -13.41 7.10
N GLU A 64 16.16 -13.11 8.23
CA GLU A 64 16.83 -14.12 9.06
C GLU A 64 15.84 -15.16 9.61
N LEU A 65 14.69 -14.73 10.14
CA LEU A 65 13.64 -15.62 10.62
C LEU A 65 13.11 -16.53 9.49
N GLY A 66 12.91 -15.98 8.29
CA GLY A 66 12.46 -16.74 7.12
C GLY A 66 13.45 -17.82 6.68
N THR A 67 14.74 -17.61 6.87
CA THR A 67 15.77 -18.62 6.57
C THR A 67 15.85 -19.71 7.65
N LYS A 68 15.72 -19.34 8.92
CA LYS A 68 15.78 -20.27 10.06
C LYS A 68 14.49 -21.06 10.27
N LEU A 69 13.35 -20.46 9.95
CA LEU A 69 12.03 -21.03 10.12
C LEU A 69 11.27 -21.08 8.77
N PRO A 70 11.67 -21.95 7.83
CA PRO A 70 11.16 -21.96 6.46
C PRO A 70 9.76 -22.61 6.35
N ARG A 71 8.77 -22.09 7.09
CA ARG A 71 7.38 -22.50 6.98
C ARG A 71 6.50 -21.31 6.59
N SER A 72 5.47 -21.59 5.83
CA SER A 72 4.43 -20.60 5.52
C SER A 72 3.65 -20.24 6.79
N GLY A 73 3.30 -18.98 6.95
CA GLY A 73 2.55 -18.48 8.10
C GLY A 73 2.99 -17.08 8.58
N GLY A 74 4.11 -16.55 8.06
CA GLY A 74 4.58 -15.21 8.35
C GLY A 74 4.70 -14.92 9.85
N GLU A 75 4.26 -13.71 10.25
CA GLU A 75 4.32 -13.26 11.65
C GLU A 75 3.65 -14.20 12.64
N TYR A 76 2.48 -14.73 12.28
CA TYR A 76 1.78 -15.71 13.10
C TYR A 76 2.70 -16.87 13.49
N TYR A 77 3.37 -17.46 12.50
CA TYR A 77 4.23 -18.62 12.73
C TYR A 77 5.48 -18.26 13.54
N PHE A 78 6.13 -17.14 13.20
CA PHE A 78 7.35 -16.71 13.89
C PHE A 78 7.08 -16.41 15.37
N LEU A 79 6.05 -15.62 15.65
CA LEU A 79 5.71 -15.24 17.02
C LEU A 79 5.19 -16.43 17.86
N SER A 80 4.43 -17.34 17.23
CA SER A 80 3.99 -18.56 17.89
C SER A 80 5.16 -19.46 18.28
N ARG A 81 6.22 -19.47 17.46
CA ARG A 81 7.36 -20.37 17.67
C ARG A 81 8.41 -19.78 18.62
N ILE A 82 8.61 -18.46 18.59
CA ILE A 82 9.65 -17.76 19.36
C ILE A 82 9.15 -17.43 20.77
N TYR A 83 7.91 -16.97 20.89
CA TYR A 83 7.36 -16.54 22.16
C TYR A 83 6.34 -17.54 22.71
N HIS A 84 5.10 -17.50 22.22
CA HIS A 84 4.01 -18.35 22.69
C HIS A 84 2.92 -18.46 21.62
N PRO A 85 2.23 -19.60 21.47
CA PRO A 85 1.13 -19.76 20.51
C PRO A 85 0.03 -18.69 20.61
N PHE A 86 -0.26 -18.21 21.82
CA PHE A 86 -1.24 -17.16 22.05
C PHE A 86 -0.81 -15.81 21.44
N ILE A 87 0.48 -15.46 21.54
CA ILE A 87 1.01 -14.22 20.93
C ILE A 87 0.94 -14.29 19.40
N GLY A 88 1.27 -15.45 18.83
CA GLY A 88 1.09 -15.66 17.40
C GLY A 88 -0.38 -15.55 16.97
N TYR A 89 -1.30 -16.13 17.74
CA TYR A 89 -2.74 -15.99 17.46
C TYR A 89 -3.20 -14.54 17.49
N LEU A 90 -2.80 -13.76 18.49
CA LEU A 90 -3.11 -12.33 18.56
C LEU A 90 -2.55 -11.56 17.36
N SER A 91 -1.28 -11.82 16.99
CA SER A 91 -0.67 -11.21 15.80
C SER A 91 -1.46 -11.55 14.54
N GLY A 92 -1.84 -12.81 14.34
CA GLY A 92 -2.66 -13.22 13.20
C GLY A 92 -4.01 -12.51 13.16
N TRP A 93 -4.67 -12.38 14.31
CA TRP A 93 -5.94 -11.68 14.43
C TRP A 93 -5.81 -10.18 14.10
N VAL A 94 -4.79 -9.51 14.65
CA VAL A 94 -4.51 -8.09 14.36
C VAL A 94 -4.16 -7.90 12.90
N SER A 95 -3.33 -8.75 12.33
CA SER A 95 -2.98 -8.69 10.90
C SER A 95 -4.20 -8.85 10.01
N LEU A 96 -5.12 -9.77 10.34
CA LEU A 96 -6.34 -9.99 9.57
C LEU A 96 -7.29 -8.78 9.64
N THR A 97 -7.55 -8.27 10.84
CA THR A 97 -8.53 -7.21 11.06
C THR A 97 -8.00 -5.83 10.71
N VAL A 98 -6.83 -5.47 11.24
CA VAL A 98 -6.24 -4.13 11.08
C VAL A 98 -5.35 -4.08 9.84
N GLY A 99 -4.49 -5.08 9.64
CA GLY A 99 -3.56 -5.08 8.51
C GLY A 99 -4.27 -5.19 7.15
N PHE A 100 -5.14 -6.16 6.99
CA PHE A 100 -5.79 -6.42 5.71
C PHE A 100 -7.17 -5.79 5.59
N ALA A 101 -8.10 -6.10 6.49
CA ALA A 101 -9.49 -5.66 6.34
C ALA A 101 -9.64 -4.14 6.43
N ALA A 102 -8.99 -3.48 7.40
CA ALA A 102 -9.05 -2.04 7.52
C ALA A 102 -8.37 -1.32 6.35
N SER A 103 -7.27 -1.86 5.82
CA SER A 103 -6.59 -1.29 4.64
C SER A 103 -7.47 -1.34 3.39
N VAL A 104 -8.20 -2.44 3.17
CA VAL A 104 -9.16 -2.57 2.06
C VAL A 104 -10.32 -1.59 2.24
N ALA A 105 -10.87 -1.48 3.46
CA ALA A 105 -11.94 -0.54 3.76
C ALA A 105 -11.50 0.92 3.53
N LEU A 106 -10.31 1.30 3.98
CA LEU A 106 -9.76 2.64 3.76
C LEU A 106 -9.59 2.96 2.27
N ALA A 107 -9.09 2.02 1.48
CA ALA A 107 -8.95 2.19 0.04
C ALA A 107 -10.31 2.35 -0.66
N ALA A 108 -11.30 1.56 -0.26
CA ALA A 108 -12.65 1.64 -0.80
C ALA A 108 -13.34 2.98 -0.42
N MET A 109 -13.17 3.44 0.81
CA MET A 109 -13.68 4.75 1.25
C MET A 109 -13.03 5.90 0.48
N ALA A 110 -11.72 5.85 0.28
CA ALA A 110 -11.02 6.84 -0.53
C ALA A 110 -11.56 6.87 -1.97
N MET A 111 -11.76 5.70 -2.60
CA MET A 111 -12.38 5.59 -3.92
C MET A 111 -13.79 6.19 -3.93
N GLY A 112 -14.62 5.90 -2.92
CA GLY A 112 -15.95 6.45 -2.77
C GLY A 112 -15.94 7.98 -2.71
N ALA A 113 -15.06 8.56 -1.91
CA ALA A 113 -14.93 10.01 -1.78
C ALA A 113 -14.48 10.72 -3.07
N TYR A 114 -13.73 10.03 -3.93
CA TYR A 114 -13.39 10.56 -5.26
C TYR A 114 -14.57 10.49 -6.22
N ILE A 115 -15.31 9.38 -6.25
CA ILE A 115 -16.43 9.16 -7.18
C ILE A 115 -17.61 10.05 -6.84
N GLU A 116 -17.90 10.28 -5.56
CA GLU A 116 -19.00 11.16 -5.10
C GLU A 116 -18.94 12.56 -5.73
N LYS A 117 -17.74 13.05 -6.08
CA LYS A 117 -17.57 14.36 -6.73
C LYS A 117 -18.04 14.38 -8.19
N PHE A 118 -18.19 13.23 -8.83
CA PHE A 118 -18.51 13.10 -10.25
C PHE A 118 -19.82 12.38 -10.52
N ALA A 119 -20.37 11.67 -9.54
CA ALA A 119 -21.56 10.85 -9.68
C ALA A 119 -22.54 11.06 -8.50
N PRO A 120 -23.85 10.94 -8.72
CA PRO A 120 -24.89 11.18 -7.68
C PRO A 120 -25.02 10.01 -6.70
N PHE A 121 -23.92 9.34 -6.37
CA PHE A 121 -23.88 8.22 -5.42
C PHE A 121 -23.11 8.64 -4.16
N SER A 122 -23.61 8.25 -2.97
CA SER A 122 -22.87 8.52 -1.74
C SER A 122 -21.56 7.75 -1.70
N ALA A 123 -20.52 8.34 -1.12
CA ALA A 123 -19.20 7.73 -0.97
C ALA A 123 -19.29 6.33 -0.32
N GLN A 124 -20.17 6.18 0.66
CA GLN A 124 -20.35 4.92 1.38
C GLN A 124 -20.97 3.82 0.51
N THR A 125 -21.95 4.16 -0.33
CA THR A 125 -22.56 3.20 -1.27
C THR A 125 -21.53 2.69 -2.28
N VAL A 126 -20.73 3.61 -2.83
CA VAL A 126 -19.66 3.26 -3.78
C VAL A 126 -18.61 2.38 -3.12
N ALA A 127 -18.16 2.74 -1.91
CA ALA A 127 -17.17 1.96 -1.16
C ALA A 127 -17.66 0.54 -0.87
N THR A 128 -18.90 0.40 -0.38
CA THR A 128 -19.49 -0.91 -0.09
C THR A 128 -19.67 -1.74 -1.36
N GLY A 129 -20.16 -1.14 -2.43
CA GLY A 129 -20.30 -1.80 -3.73
C GLY A 129 -18.96 -2.30 -4.28
N ALA A 130 -17.90 -1.50 -4.15
CA ALA A 130 -16.55 -1.89 -4.56
C ALA A 130 -16.02 -3.09 -3.75
N ILE A 131 -16.19 -3.09 -2.43
CA ILE A 131 -15.77 -4.21 -1.58
C ILE A 131 -16.51 -5.49 -1.99
N VAL A 132 -17.82 -5.43 -2.16
CA VAL A 132 -18.63 -6.59 -2.55
C VAL A 132 -18.19 -7.10 -3.93
N LEU A 133 -18.04 -6.22 -4.90
CA LEU A 133 -17.65 -6.59 -6.26
C LEU A 133 -16.26 -7.24 -6.29
N ILE A 134 -15.28 -6.64 -5.64
CA ILE A 134 -13.93 -7.19 -5.57
C ILE A 134 -13.92 -8.53 -4.83
N SER A 135 -14.67 -8.66 -3.74
CA SER A 135 -14.79 -9.91 -3.00
C SER A 135 -15.42 -11.01 -3.84
N MET A 136 -16.43 -10.71 -4.64
CA MET A 136 -17.02 -11.67 -5.60
C MET A 136 -16.00 -12.13 -6.64
N VAL A 137 -15.28 -11.20 -7.26
CA VAL A 137 -14.24 -11.53 -8.25
C VAL A 137 -13.16 -12.43 -7.66
N HIS A 138 -12.73 -12.16 -6.43
CA HIS A 138 -11.70 -12.95 -5.75
C HIS A 138 -12.20 -14.33 -5.28
N SER A 139 -13.50 -14.47 -5.02
CA SER A 139 -14.09 -15.74 -4.56
C SER A 139 -14.23 -16.78 -5.68
N VAL A 140 -14.29 -16.35 -6.96
CA VAL A 140 -14.59 -17.25 -8.06
C VAL A 140 -13.40 -18.12 -8.46
N ASN A 141 -12.19 -17.57 -8.56
CA ASN A 141 -11.02 -18.36 -8.96
C ASN A 141 -9.70 -17.64 -8.61
N ILE A 142 -8.78 -18.36 -7.96
CA ILE A 142 -7.45 -17.85 -7.57
C ILE A 142 -6.63 -17.38 -8.79
N ARG A 143 -6.74 -18.04 -9.94
CA ARG A 143 -6.03 -17.62 -11.16
C ARG A 143 -6.55 -16.29 -11.71
N GLN A 144 -7.86 -16.10 -11.73
CA GLN A 144 -8.47 -14.85 -12.16
C GLN A 144 -8.14 -13.72 -11.21
N SER A 145 -8.18 -13.97 -9.91
CA SER A 145 -7.76 -13.04 -8.87
C SER A 145 -6.32 -12.56 -9.05
N SER A 146 -5.39 -13.49 -9.31
CA SER A 146 -3.98 -13.15 -9.53
C SER A 146 -3.78 -12.34 -10.82
N ASN A 147 -4.46 -12.70 -11.91
CA ASN A 147 -4.37 -11.95 -13.16
C ASN A 147 -4.96 -10.54 -13.00
N PHE A 148 -6.08 -10.41 -12.32
CA PHE A 148 -6.71 -9.12 -12.00
C PHE A 148 -5.73 -8.23 -11.22
N GLN A 149 -5.16 -8.76 -10.13
CA GLN A 149 -4.19 -8.04 -9.31
C GLN A 149 -2.95 -7.62 -10.12
N ASN A 150 -2.39 -8.50 -10.93
CA ASN A 150 -1.23 -8.20 -11.76
C ASN A 150 -1.52 -7.10 -12.79
N THR A 151 -2.69 -7.15 -13.43
CA THR A 151 -3.11 -6.14 -14.43
C THR A 151 -3.27 -4.77 -13.77
N PHE A 152 -3.96 -4.69 -12.64
CA PHE A 152 -4.13 -3.42 -11.93
C PHE A 152 -2.83 -2.89 -11.33
N THR A 153 -1.92 -3.77 -10.89
CA THR A 153 -0.58 -3.38 -10.42
C THR A 153 0.24 -2.81 -11.57
N ALA A 154 0.24 -3.46 -12.73
CA ALA A 154 0.94 -2.95 -13.92
C ALA A 154 0.36 -1.60 -14.38
N LEU A 155 -0.96 -1.47 -14.40
CA LEU A 155 -1.64 -0.21 -14.73
C LEU A 155 -1.25 0.92 -13.75
N LYS A 156 -1.25 0.63 -12.45
CA LYS A 156 -0.84 1.57 -11.40
C LYS A 156 0.59 2.05 -11.61
N LEU A 157 1.53 1.14 -11.86
CA LEU A 157 2.93 1.48 -12.09
C LEU A 157 3.11 2.30 -13.38
N LEU A 158 2.40 1.96 -14.45
CA LEU A 158 2.38 2.73 -15.69
C LEU A 158 1.85 4.15 -15.48
N LEU A 159 0.77 4.31 -14.74
CA LEU A 159 0.21 5.62 -14.43
C LEU A 159 1.17 6.48 -13.60
N ILE A 160 1.84 5.89 -12.60
CA ILE A 160 2.84 6.59 -11.80
C ILE A 160 4.02 7.02 -12.69
N LEU A 161 4.53 6.12 -13.54
CA LEU A 161 5.63 6.41 -14.44
C LEU A 161 5.26 7.53 -15.44
N PHE A 162 4.06 7.46 -16.00
CA PHE A 162 3.53 8.49 -16.91
C PHE A 162 3.42 9.84 -16.22
N TYR A 163 2.91 9.88 -15.00
CA TYR A 163 2.77 11.11 -14.22
C TYR A 163 4.13 11.72 -13.86
N VAL A 164 5.07 10.90 -13.40
CA VAL A 164 6.44 11.33 -13.09
C VAL A 164 7.15 11.86 -14.33
N ARG A 165 6.94 11.23 -15.49
CA ARG A 165 7.54 11.67 -16.75
C ARG A 165 6.94 12.97 -17.29
N LYS A 166 5.62 13.18 -17.07
CA LYS A 166 4.92 14.37 -17.59
C LYS A 166 5.22 15.65 -16.81
N GLU A 167 5.48 15.53 -15.51
CA GLU A 167 5.64 16.68 -14.63
C GLU A 167 6.96 16.61 -13.81
N PRO A 168 8.14 16.52 -14.48
CA PRO A 168 9.42 16.52 -13.76
C PRO A 168 9.64 17.83 -13.00
N SER A 169 9.08 18.95 -13.48
CA SER A 169 9.16 20.26 -12.83
C SER A 169 8.43 20.33 -11.49
N MET A 170 7.34 19.59 -11.31
CA MET A 170 6.63 19.55 -10.02
C MET A 170 7.39 18.81 -8.93
N ILE A 171 8.16 17.80 -9.29
CA ILE A 171 9.01 17.05 -8.34
C ILE A 171 10.18 17.95 -7.89
N ILE A 172 10.76 18.72 -8.82
CA ILE A 172 11.89 19.62 -8.54
C ILE A 172 11.40 20.87 -7.79
N SER A 173 10.24 21.43 -8.13
CA SER A 173 9.68 22.62 -7.44
C SER A 173 9.10 22.29 -6.06
N GLY A 174 8.65 21.07 -5.83
CA GLY A 174 8.23 20.59 -4.50
C GLY A 174 9.37 20.55 -3.48
N LEU A 175 10.63 20.59 -3.94
CA LEU A 175 11.82 20.71 -3.10
C LEU A 175 12.14 22.16 -2.70
N SER A 176 11.46 23.16 -3.29
CA SER A 176 11.63 24.58 -2.91
C SER A 176 10.55 25.02 -1.91
N PRO A 177 10.92 25.36 -0.66
CA PRO A 177 9.95 25.66 0.40
C PRO A 177 9.12 26.93 0.18
N LYS A 178 9.53 27.81 -0.74
CA LYS A 178 8.92 29.11 -0.95
C LYS A 178 7.81 29.14 -2.00
N ASP A 179 7.87 28.24 -2.98
CA ASP A 179 6.95 28.26 -4.13
C ASP A 179 5.77 27.28 -4.00
N SER A 180 5.89 26.28 -3.14
CA SER A 180 4.85 25.26 -2.97
C SER A 180 3.54 25.84 -2.39
N LYS A 181 3.64 26.77 -1.43
CA LYS A 181 2.46 27.42 -0.83
C LYS A 181 1.71 28.30 -1.81
N ASN A 182 2.43 29.00 -2.67
CA ASN A 182 1.84 29.93 -3.64
C ASN A 182 1.22 29.18 -4.83
N LEU A 183 1.82 28.09 -5.28
CA LEU A 183 1.29 27.27 -6.39
C LEU A 183 0.05 26.48 -5.97
N PHE A 184 0.04 25.95 -4.74
CA PHE A 184 -1.10 25.21 -4.18
C PHE A 184 -2.29 26.16 -3.95
N MET A 185 -2.06 27.33 -3.37
CA MET A 185 -3.10 28.35 -3.17
C MET A 185 -3.62 28.88 -4.51
N LYS A 186 -2.78 29.12 -5.50
CA LYS A 186 -3.19 29.61 -6.82
C LYS A 186 -4.02 28.57 -7.58
N LYS A 187 -3.69 27.27 -7.50
CA LYS A 187 -4.51 26.20 -8.09
C LYS A 187 -5.84 25.96 -7.34
N MET A 188 -5.89 26.25 -6.05
CA MET A 188 -7.11 26.13 -5.26
C MET A 188 -8.08 27.28 -5.54
N ILE A 189 -7.56 28.50 -5.73
CA ILE A 189 -8.35 29.71 -6.05
C ILE A 189 -8.87 29.68 -7.50
N LEU A 190 -8.16 29.05 -8.43
CA LEU A 190 -8.59 28.91 -9.84
C LEU A 190 -9.63 27.81 -10.07
N LYS A 191 -10.04 27.06 -9.03
CA LYS A 191 -11.04 26.01 -9.08
C LYS A 191 -12.34 26.33 -8.29
N ILE A 192 -12.45 27.56 -7.75
CA ILE A 192 -13.67 28.15 -7.25
C ILE A 192 -14.23 29.11 -8.28
#